data_4f8597a88f375c209cb333c95a4a51c6
#
_entry.id   4f8597a88f375c209cb333c95a4a51c6
#
_cell.length_a   1.000
_cell.length_b   1.000
_cell.length_c   1.000
_cell.angle_alpha   90.00
_cell.angle_beta   90.00
_cell.angle_gamma   90.00
#
_symmetry.space_group_name_H-M   'P 1'
#
loop_
_entity.id
_entity.type
_entity.pdbx_description
1 polymer ?
#
loop_
_entity_poly.entity_id
_entity_poly.type
_entity_poly.pdbx_seq_one_letter_code
_entity_poly.pdbx_strand_id
1 'polypeptide(L)'
;ICEFVLEKKGHFTLASGRNISSMRKPFQSLPITSTPAVLLNGAGIYDYEHEKMLRFHPIDPAGYELVRAVTKKFPAVEVEILTNDSAYTINAHMFANIMLRADNLPHRKFKRIDEVPPENWGKVIFLGMPPLVSAVKQDLLSIKDPNVNFMSSSISSFELLDKGIHKGVGVVDISVLSGSERSPT
;
A
#
# COMPACT_ATOMS: atom_id res chain seq x y z
N ILE A 1 24.38 10.56 2.23
CA ILE A 1 23.67 9.70 3.24
C ILE A 1 24.16 8.27 3.10
N CYS A 2 24.12 7.66 1.90
CA CYS A 2 24.50 6.27 1.68
C CYS A 2 25.96 5.99 2.12
N GLU A 3 26.90 6.82 1.73
CA GLU A 3 28.31 6.71 2.15
C GLU A 3 28.44 6.75 3.68
N PHE A 4 27.77 7.69 4.34
CA PHE A 4 27.77 7.79 5.79
C PHE A 4 27.21 6.52 6.47
N VAL A 5 26.12 5.96 5.94
CA VAL A 5 25.51 4.73 6.48
C VAL A 5 26.47 3.55 6.36
N LEU A 6 27.15 3.42 5.19
CA LEU A 6 28.14 2.36 4.97
C LEU A 6 29.36 2.52 5.90
N GLU A 7 29.90 3.71 6.03
CA GLU A 7 31.04 4.01 6.92
C GLU A 7 30.73 3.70 8.39
N LYS A 8 29.50 3.99 8.83
CA LYS A 8 29.06 3.75 10.22
C LYS A 8 28.52 2.36 10.46
N LYS A 9 28.54 1.48 9.44
CA LYS A 9 27.91 0.14 9.50
C LYS A 9 26.45 0.21 9.94
N GLY A 10 25.75 1.27 9.51
CA GLY A 10 24.34 1.50 9.81
C GLY A 10 23.41 0.73 8.86
N HIS A 11 22.13 0.74 9.18
CA HIS A 11 21.06 0.19 8.33
C HIS A 11 20.27 1.33 7.70
N PHE A 12 19.92 1.16 6.43
CA PHE A 12 19.07 2.10 5.71
C PHE A 12 17.91 1.35 5.07
N THR A 13 16.70 1.84 5.24
CA THR A 13 15.53 1.28 4.59
C THR A 13 14.66 2.36 3.96
N LEU A 14 13.81 1.96 3.04
CA LEU A 14 12.76 2.79 2.45
C LEU A 14 11.41 2.40 3.01
N ALA A 15 10.59 3.41 3.36
CA ALA A 15 9.20 3.22 3.75
C ALA A 15 8.28 3.98 2.77
N SER A 16 7.54 3.21 1.96
CA SER A 16 6.75 3.72 0.85
C SER A 16 5.30 3.25 0.88
N GLY A 17 4.40 4.00 0.23
CA GLY A 17 3.05 3.55 -0.09
C GLY A 17 2.97 2.69 -1.36
N ARG A 18 4.08 2.51 -2.05
CA ARG A 18 4.20 1.72 -3.28
C ARG A 18 4.26 0.22 -2.98
N ASN A 19 3.93 -0.61 -3.97
CA ASN A 19 4.10 -2.06 -3.91
C ASN A 19 5.48 -2.50 -4.46
N ILE A 20 5.71 -3.83 -4.54
CA ILE A 20 6.99 -4.40 -4.99
C ILE A 20 7.37 -3.87 -6.37
N SER A 21 6.47 -3.95 -7.34
CA SER A 21 6.76 -3.61 -8.74
C SER A 21 7.09 -2.12 -8.92
N SER A 22 6.30 -1.23 -8.33
CA SER A 22 6.51 0.22 -8.45
C SER A 22 7.72 0.73 -7.65
N MET A 23 8.15 -0.02 -6.62
CA MET A 23 9.30 0.34 -5.80
C MET A 23 10.62 -0.28 -6.28
N ARG A 24 10.58 -1.33 -7.13
CA ARG A 24 11.76 -2.06 -7.57
C ARG A 24 12.84 -1.15 -8.18
N LYS A 25 12.48 -0.33 -9.17
CA LYS A 25 13.44 0.57 -9.84
C LYS A 25 14.02 1.64 -8.90
N PRO A 26 13.23 2.39 -8.10
CA PRO A 26 13.76 3.29 -7.09
C PRO A 26 14.70 2.60 -6.10
N PHE A 27 14.37 1.39 -5.65
CA PHE A 27 15.19 0.65 -4.69
C PHE A 27 16.53 0.22 -5.29
N GLN A 28 16.54 -0.33 -6.52
CA GLN A 28 17.74 -0.76 -7.22
C GLN A 28 18.73 0.37 -7.51
N SER A 29 18.27 1.62 -7.55
CA SER A 29 19.13 2.79 -7.75
C SER A 29 19.92 3.18 -6.49
N LEU A 30 19.61 2.58 -5.33
CA LEU A 30 20.30 2.85 -4.09
C LEU A 30 21.49 1.91 -3.92
N PRO A 31 22.65 2.42 -3.44
CA PRO A 31 23.84 1.61 -3.22
C PRO A 31 23.75 0.72 -1.95
N ILE A 32 22.59 0.67 -1.30
CA ILE A 32 22.36 -0.07 -0.06
C ILE A 32 21.12 -0.94 -0.23
N THR A 33 21.32 -2.25 -0.36
CA THR A 33 20.24 -3.23 -0.59
C THR A 33 20.04 -4.20 0.56
N SER A 34 20.89 -4.16 1.60
CA SER A 34 20.93 -5.16 2.68
C SER A 34 19.80 -5.06 3.70
N THR A 35 18.90 -4.09 3.57
CA THR A 35 17.79 -3.92 4.51
C THR A 35 16.46 -4.03 3.76
N PRO A 36 15.50 -4.85 4.24
CA PRO A 36 14.19 -4.95 3.62
C PRO A 36 13.46 -3.61 3.53
N ALA A 37 12.62 -3.43 2.53
CA ALA A 37 11.80 -2.24 2.33
C ALA A 37 10.41 -2.40 2.96
N VAL A 38 9.90 -1.30 3.54
CA VAL A 38 8.51 -1.16 3.97
C VAL A 38 7.68 -0.69 2.80
N LEU A 39 6.71 -1.48 2.38
CA LEU A 39 5.84 -1.25 1.24
C LEU A 39 4.38 -1.10 1.65
N LEU A 40 3.53 -0.57 0.76
CA LEU A 40 2.08 -0.45 0.95
C LEU A 40 1.74 0.23 2.28
N ASN A 41 2.47 1.32 2.62
CA ASN A 41 2.32 2.06 3.88
C ASN A 41 2.52 1.21 5.16
N GLY A 42 3.25 0.09 5.08
CA GLY A 42 3.51 -0.80 6.21
C GLY A 42 2.81 -2.16 6.10
N ALA A 43 1.92 -2.36 5.12
CA ALA A 43 1.27 -3.64 4.92
C ALA A 43 2.22 -4.74 4.39
N GLY A 44 3.33 -4.36 3.75
CA GLY A 44 4.32 -5.30 3.23
C GLY A 44 5.74 -5.00 3.70
N ILE A 45 6.52 -6.04 4.00
CA ILE A 45 7.96 -5.98 4.19
C ILE A 45 8.58 -6.91 3.16
N TYR A 46 9.39 -6.37 2.27
CA TYR A 46 9.96 -7.09 1.15
C TYR A 46 11.47 -6.96 1.09
N ASP A 47 12.14 -8.10 0.98
CA ASP A 47 13.58 -8.20 0.77
C ASP A 47 13.85 -8.27 -0.75
N TYR A 48 14.45 -7.20 -1.28
CA TYR A 48 14.79 -7.12 -2.70
C TYR A 48 16.06 -7.88 -3.06
N GLU A 49 16.93 -8.17 -2.09
CA GLU A 49 18.14 -8.95 -2.31
C GLU A 49 17.81 -10.43 -2.52
N HIS A 50 16.94 -10.97 -1.67
CA HIS A 50 16.50 -12.37 -1.75
C HIS A 50 15.17 -12.55 -2.49
N GLU A 51 14.60 -11.49 -3.05
CA GLU A 51 13.30 -11.46 -3.75
C GLU A 51 12.17 -12.11 -2.95
N LYS A 52 12.10 -11.83 -1.66
CA LYS A 52 11.20 -12.49 -0.72
C LYS A 52 10.30 -11.51 0.04
N MET A 53 9.00 -11.82 0.06
CA MET A 53 8.07 -11.19 1.00
C MET A 53 8.30 -11.76 2.40
N LEU A 54 8.77 -10.93 3.33
CA LEU A 54 9.05 -11.32 4.71
C LEU A 54 7.79 -11.24 5.58
N ARG A 55 6.94 -10.24 5.32
CA ARG A 55 5.65 -10.06 6.01
C ARG A 55 4.66 -9.38 5.08
N PHE A 56 3.40 -9.78 5.19
CA PHE A 56 2.30 -9.13 4.49
C PHE A 56 1.03 -9.14 5.37
N HIS A 57 0.41 -7.97 5.49
CA HIS A 57 -0.85 -7.77 6.18
C HIS A 57 -1.93 -7.41 5.15
N PRO A 58 -2.72 -8.37 4.69
CA PRO A 58 -3.85 -8.09 3.81
C PRO A 58 -4.94 -7.35 4.59
N ILE A 59 -5.71 -6.55 3.89
CA ILE A 59 -6.90 -5.90 4.44
C ILE A 59 -7.89 -6.96 4.93
N ASP A 60 -8.44 -6.77 6.12
CA ASP A 60 -9.50 -7.61 6.67
C ASP A 60 -10.71 -7.68 5.72
N PRO A 61 -11.41 -8.82 5.63
CA PRO A 61 -12.63 -8.97 4.81
C PRO A 61 -13.68 -7.89 5.03
N ALA A 62 -13.80 -7.31 6.23
CA ALA A 62 -14.67 -6.17 6.49
C ALA A 62 -14.33 -4.96 5.61
N GLY A 63 -13.06 -4.76 5.27
CA GLY A 63 -12.62 -3.72 4.35
C GLY A 63 -13.14 -3.93 2.93
N TYR A 64 -13.30 -5.17 2.47
CA TYR A 64 -13.89 -5.48 1.16
C TYR A 64 -15.36 -5.04 1.09
N GLU A 65 -16.12 -5.27 2.16
CA GLU A 65 -17.51 -4.84 2.24
C GLU A 65 -17.63 -3.30 2.25
N LEU A 66 -16.71 -2.60 2.88
CA LEU A 66 -16.65 -1.13 2.83
C LEU A 66 -16.39 -0.63 1.41
N VAL A 67 -15.44 -1.24 0.68
CA VAL A 67 -15.18 -0.87 -0.74
C VAL A 67 -16.42 -1.15 -1.60
N ARG A 68 -17.10 -2.27 -1.37
CA ARG A 68 -18.36 -2.60 -2.06
C ARG A 68 -19.45 -1.56 -1.78
N ALA A 69 -19.61 -1.16 -0.53
CA ALA A 69 -20.59 -0.14 -0.13
C ALA A 69 -20.28 1.22 -0.77
N VAL A 70 -19.01 1.63 -0.75
CA VAL A 70 -18.55 2.89 -1.37
C VAL A 70 -18.80 2.89 -2.86
N THR A 71 -18.40 1.85 -3.59
CA THR A 71 -18.58 1.79 -5.05
C THR A 71 -20.05 1.77 -5.47
N LYS A 72 -20.93 1.21 -4.64
CA LYS A 72 -22.38 1.24 -4.84
C LYS A 72 -22.96 2.64 -4.58
N LYS A 73 -22.53 3.31 -3.52
CA LYS A 73 -23.04 4.62 -3.09
C LYS A 73 -22.49 5.76 -3.94
N PHE A 74 -21.25 5.65 -4.38
CA PHE A 74 -20.53 6.65 -5.17
C PHE A 74 -20.05 6.06 -6.50
N PRO A 75 -20.94 5.83 -7.48
CA PRO A 75 -20.60 5.11 -8.71
C PRO A 75 -19.58 5.83 -9.60
N ALA A 76 -19.32 7.12 -9.36
CA ALA A 76 -18.31 7.90 -10.07
C ALA A 76 -16.90 7.81 -9.43
N VAL A 77 -16.76 7.17 -8.25
CA VAL A 77 -15.45 7.00 -7.61
C VAL A 77 -14.61 6.02 -8.41
N GLU A 78 -13.37 6.38 -8.66
CA GLU A 78 -12.38 5.46 -9.19
C GLU A 78 -11.71 4.75 -8.02
N VAL A 79 -11.49 3.44 -8.13
CA VAL A 79 -10.84 2.65 -7.07
C VAL A 79 -9.60 1.99 -7.64
N GLU A 80 -8.49 2.11 -6.91
CA GLU A 80 -7.26 1.36 -7.14
C GLU A 80 -6.99 0.48 -5.93
N ILE A 81 -6.81 -0.81 -6.18
CA ILE A 81 -6.50 -1.81 -5.16
C ILE A 81 -5.10 -2.31 -5.43
N LEU A 82 -4.18 -2.03 -4.52
CA LEU A 82 -2.80 -2.47 -4.62
C LEU A 82 -2.63 -3.82 -3.94
N THR A 83 -2.11 -4.77 -4.70
CA THR A 83 -1.62 -6.05 -4.19
C THR A 83 -0.10 -5.98 -3.98
N ASN A 84 0.54 -7.10 -3.67
CA ASN A 84 1.99 -7.17 -3.48
C ASN A 84 2.77 -6.61 -4.68
N ASP A 85 2.36 -6.91 -5.90
CA ASP A 85 3.13 -6.68 -7.13
C ASP A 85 2.32 -6.06 -8.28
N SER A 86 1.00 -5.93 -8.13
CA SER A 86 0.11 -5.46 -9.18
C SER A 86 -0.98 -4.53 -8.64
N ALA A 87 -1.86 -4.08 -9.51
CA ALA A 87 -3.04 -3.31 -9.14
C ALA A 87 -4.31 -3.84 -9.81
N TYR A 88 -5.43 -3.74 -9.11
CA TYR A 88 -6.76 -3.86 -9.68
C TYR A 88 -7.42 -2.50 -9.68
N THR A 89 -8.15 -2.16 -10.74
CA THR A 89 -8.88 -0.91 -10.79
C THR A 89 -10.34 -1.14 -11.12
N ILE A 90 -11.20 -0.33 -10.50
CA ILE A 90 -12.62 -0.30 -10.78
C ILE A 90 -12.96 1.10 -11.24
N ASN A 91 -13.76 1.20 -12.29
CA ASN A 91 -14.19 2.48 -12.85
C ASN A 91 -13.03 3.42 -13.21
N ALA A 92 -11.89 2.86 -13.68
CA ALA A 92 -10.67 3.63 -13.95
C ALA A 92 -10.84 4.57 -15.16
N HIS A 93 -10.85 5.86 -14.89
CA HIS A 93 -10.89 6.92 -15.87
C HIS A 93 -9.63 7.77 -15.85
N MET A 94 -9.68 8.96 -15.25
CA MET A 94 -8.57 9.90 -15.26
C MET A 94 -7.58 9.64 -14.15
N PHE A 95 -8.04 9.61 -12.91
CA PHE A 95 -7.16 9.57 -11.73
C PHE A 95 -6.42 8.25 -11.59
N ALA A 96 -7.12 7.12 -11.66
CA ALA A 96 -6.50 5.80 -11.58
C ALA A 96 -5.51 5.57 -12.75
N ASN A 97 -5.84 6.01 -13.97
CA ASN A 97 -4.91 5.88 -15.09
C ASN A 97 -3.65 6.75 -14.93
N ILE A 98 -3.72 7.92 -14.28
CA ILE A 98 -2.56 8.74 -13.95
C ILE A 98 -1.68 8.00 -12.94
N MET A 99 -2.27 7.44 -11.87
CA MET A 99 -1.53 6.69 -10.84
C MET A 99 -0.83 5.45 -11.43
N LEU A 100 -1.55 4.65 -12.19
CA LEU A 100 -1.00 3.46 -12.85
C LEU A 100 0.19 3.76 -13.75
N ARG A 101 0.12 4.87 -14.51
CA ARG A 101 1.23 5.31 -15.37
C ARG A 101 2.42 5.81 -14.56
N ALA A 102 2.17 6.58 -13.50
CA ALA A 102 3.23 7.11 -12.64
C ALA A 102 4.00 5.99 -11.93
N ASP A 103 3.31 4.94 -11.53
CA ASP A 103 3.90 3.81 -10.83
C ASP A 103 4.33 2.67 -11.76
N ASN A 104 4.00 2.73 -13.05
CA ASN A 104 4.29 1.71 -14.08
C ASN A 104 3.91 0.30 -13.61
N LEU A 105 2.69 0.15 -13.10
CA LEU A 105 2.22 -1.09 -12.49
C LEU A 105 1.58 -2.04 -13.49
N PRO A 106 1.87 -3.34 -13.39
CA PRO A 106 0.99 -4.37 -13.92
C PRO A 106 -0.40 -4.21 -13.32
N HIS A 107 -1.44 -4.17 -14.14
CA HIS A 107 -2.78 -3.94 -13.63
C HIS A 107 -3.86 -4.66 -14.44
N ARG A 108 -4.99 -4.91 -13.77
CA ARG A 108 -6.22 -5.42 -14.38
C ARG A 108 -7.37 -4.47 -14.08
N LYS A 109 -8.21 -4.21 -15.09
CA LYS A 109 -9.38 -3.34 -15.00
C LYS A 109 -10.66 -4.17 -14.88
N PHE A 110 -11.50 -3.77 -13.94
CA PHE A 110 -12.79 -4.40 -13.69
C PHE A 110 -13.91 -3.35 -13.77
N LYS A 111 -15.10 -3.79 -14.08
CA LYS A 111 -16.28 -2.91 -14.08
C LYS A 111 -16.92 -2.81 -12.70
N ARG A 112 -16.87 -3.90 -11.92
CA ARG A 112 -17.53 -4.00 -10.63
C ARG A 112 -16.60 -4.65 -9.62
N ILE A 113 -16.80 -4.31 -8.36
CA ILE A 113 -16.04 -4.86 -7.24
C ILE A 113 -16.18 -6.38 -7.11
N ASP A 114 -17.36 -6.94 -7.41
CA ASP A 114 -17.63 -8.37 -7.32
C ASP A 114 -16.83 -9.22 -8.32
N GLU A 115 -16.21 -8.59 -9.31
CA GLU A 115 -15.35 -9.23 -10.31
C GLU A 115 -13.87 -9.27 -9.87
N VAL A 116 -13.52 -8.51 -8.82
CA VAL A 116 -12.14 -8.38 -8.35
C VAL A 116 -11.80 -9.55 -7.43
N PRO A 117 -10.66 -10.25 -7.67
CA PRO A 117 -10.20 -11.27 -6.74
C PRO A 117 -10.05 -10.70 -5.32
N PRO A 118 -10.62 -11.35 -4.29
CA PRO A 118 -10.64 -10.80 -2.93
C PRO A 118 -9.34 -11.01 -2.15
N GLU A 119 -8.35 -11.70 -2.74
CA GLU A 119 -7.12 -12.06 -2.04
C GLU A 119 -6.05 -10.97 -2.18
N ASN A 120 -5.23 -10.85 -1.15
CA ASN A 120 -3.98 -10.07 -1.16
C ASN A 120 -4.14 -8.56 -1.40
N TRP A 121 -5.24 -7.97 -0.99
CA TRP A 121 -5.39 -6.52 -1.00
C TRP A 121 -4.55 -5.92 0.12
N GLY A 122 -3.47 -5.23 -0.22
CA GLY A 122 -2.61 -4.57 0.76
C GLY A 122 -3.05 -3.13 1.06
N LYS A 123 -3.65 -2.46 0.06
CA LYS A 123 -4.14 -1.09 0.18
C LYS A 123 -5.21 -0.82 -0.85
N VAL A 124 -6.22 -0.03 -0.49
CA VAL A 124 -7.22 0.50 -1.42
C VAL A 124 -7.13 2.02 -1.45
N ILE A 125 -7.26 2.60 -2.63
CA ILE A 125 -7.25 4.05 -2.86
C ILE A 125 -8.54 4.43 -3.58
N PHE A 126 -9.33 5.31 -2.96
CA PHE A 126 -10.47 5.96 -3.57
C PHE A 126 -10.00 7.25 -4.23
N LEU A 127 -10.29 7.40 -5.52
CA LEU A 127 -9.77 8.46 -6.37
C LEU A 127 -10.91 9.22 -7.05
N GLY A 128 -10.71 10.50 -7.30
CA GLY A 128 -11.69 11.31 -8.02
C GLY A 128 -11.53 12.81 -7.81
N MET A 129 -12.50 13.56 -8.27
CA MET A 129 -12.56 15.00 -8.01
C MET A 129 -12.66 15.28 -6.51
N PRO A 130 -12.03 16.37 -6.00
CA PRO A 130 -11.99 16.65 -4.57
C PRO A 130 -13.33 16.61 -3.83
N PRO A 131 -14.46 17.14 -4.39
CA PRO A 131 -15.76 17.05 -3.71
C PRO A 131 -16.23 15.59 -3.53
N LEU A 132 -16.00 14.74 -4.54
CA LEU A 132 -16.36 13.32 -4.48
C LEU A 132 -15.54 12.58 -3.42
N VAL A 133 -14.22 12.77 -3.43
CA VAL A 133 -13.32 12.15 -2.44
C VAL A 133 -13.64 12.64 -1.03
N SER A 134 -13.99 13.91 -0.86
CA SER A 134 -14.46 14.46 0.42
C SER A 134 -15.73 13.77 0.91
N ALA A 135 -16.70 13.53 0.03
CA ALA A 135 -17.94 12.83 0.38
C ALA A 135 -17.67 11.36 0.77
N VAL A 136 -16.83 10.65 0.02
CA VAL A 136 -16.40 9.27 0.35
C VAL A 136 -15.71 9.26 1.72
N LYS A 137 -14.79 10.18 1.96
CA LYS A 137 -14.08 10.31 3.23
C LYS A 137 -15.04 10.53 4.41
N GLN A 138 -16.00 11.45 4.28
CA GLN A 138 -16.99 11.73 5.34
C GLN A 138 -17.84 10.50 5.61
N ASP A 139 -18.27 9.79 4.59
CA ASP A 139 -19.05 8.57 4.70
C ASP A 139 -18.27 7.47 5.44
N LEU A 140 -17.06 7.17 5.01
CA LEU A 140 -16.22 6.15 5.63
C LEU A 140 -15.85 6.50 7.08
N LEU A 141 -15.51 7.74 7.39
CA LEU A 141 -15.19 8.18 8.75
C LEU A 141 -16.39 8.19 9.69
N SER A 142 -17.63 8.16 9.18
CA SER A 142 -18.85 8.01 9.99
C SER A 142 -19.07 6.57 10.46
N ILE A 143 -18.42 5.60 9.83
CA ILE A 143 -18.54 4.17 10.16
C ILE A 143 -17.59 3.85 11.31
N LYS A 144 -18.13 3.29 12.38
CA LYS A 144 -17.33 2.81 13.52
C LYS A 144 -16.84 1.40 13.25
N ASP A 145 -15.87 1.25 12.35
CA ASP A 145 -15.27 -0.05 12.05
C ASP A 145 -13.88 -0.15 12.71
N PRO A 146 -13.66 -1.11 13.59
CA PRO A 146 -12.39 -1.28 14.26
C PRO A 146 -11.33 -2.00 13.42
N ASN A 147 -11.70 -2.60 12.26
CA ASN A 147 -10.81 -3.52 11.52
C ASN A 147 -10.12 -2.87 10.32
N VAL A 148 -10.30 -1.58 10.09
CA VAL A 148 -9.63 -0.84 9.03
C VAL A 148 -9.04 0.47 9.55
N ASN A 149 -8.05 0.96 8.82
CA ASN A 149 -7.43 2.26 9.02
C ASN A 149 -7.62 3.13 7.78
N PHE A 150 -7.82 4.42 7.97
CA PHE A 150 -8.00 5.38 6.90
C PHE A 150 -6.89 6.42 6.89
N MET A 151 -6.44 6.80 5.70
CA MET A 151 -5.41 7.82 5.51
C MET A 151 -5.77 8.77 4.37
N SER A 152 -5.58 10.07 4.56
CA SER A 152 -5.64 11.05 3.48
C SER A 152 -4.26 11.22 2.88
N SER A 153 -4.11 10.93 1.58
CA SER A 153 -2.85 11.12 0.86
C SER A 153 -2.85 12.39 -0.01
N SER A 154 -4.02 12.80 -0.50
CA SER A 154 -4.21 14.08 -1.20
C SER A 154 -5.66 14.55 -1.15
N ILE A 155 -5.94 15.72 -1.75
CA ILE A 155 -7.32 16.21 -1.92
C ILE A 155 -8.16 15.35 -2.89
N SER A 156 -7.51 14.58 -3.74
CA SER A 156 -8.12 13.73 -4.76
C SER A 156 -7.96 12.24 -4.48
N SER A 157 -7.46 11.87 -3.29
CA SER A 157 -7.25 10.48 -2.89
C SER A 157 -7.46 10.26 -1.39
N PHE A 158 -8.13 9.15 -1.07
CA PHE A 158 -8.37 8.67 0.29
C PHE A 158 -8.09 7.18 0.35
N GLU A 159 -7.31 6.73 1.33
CA GLU A 159 -6.78 5.38 1.40
C GLU A 159 -7.41 4.57 2.54
N LEU A 160 -7.58 3.27 2.30
CA LEU A 160 -8.00 2.27 3.26
C LEU A 160 -6.91 1.20 3.37
N LEU A 161 -6.54 0.88 4.59
CA LEU A 161 -5.55 -0.12 4.97
C LEU A 161 -6.12 -1.05 6.04
N ASP A 162 -5.43 -2.12 6.34
CA ASP A 162 -5.76 -2.95 7.50
C ASP A 162 -5.56 -2.19 8.80
N LYS A 163 -6.25 -2.64 9.87
CA LYS A 163 -6.22 -1.97 11.18
C LYS A 163 -4.80 -1.92 11.75
N GLY A 164 -4.42 -0.75 12.23
CA GLY A 164 -3.12 -0.52 12.85
C GLY A 164 -1.94 -0.45 11.87
N ILE A 165 -2.17 -0.66 10.57
CA ILE A 165 -1.11 -0.62 9.56
C ILE A 165 -0.75 0.82 9.20
N HIS A 166 0.52 1.16 9.38
CA HIS A 166 1.16 2.41 8.95
C HIS A 166 2.68 2.21 8.82
N LYS A 167 3.37 3.14 8.16
CA LYS A 167 4.82 3.03 7.89
C LYS A 167 5.65 2.78 9.13
N GLY A 168 5.28 3.38 10.27
CA GLY A 168 6.00 3.19 11.54
C GLY A 168 5.95 1.76 12.04
N VAL A 169 4.83 1.06 11.91
CA VAL A 169 4.72 -0.37 12.25
C VAL A 169 5.66 -1.18 11.37
N GLY A 170 5.69 -0.94 10.06
CA GLY A 170 6.61 -1.63 9.16
C GLY A 170 8.09 -1.43 9.52
N VAL A 171 8.47 -0.24 9.99
CA VAL A 171 9.85 0.02 10.45
C VAL A 171 10.15 -0.76 11.74
N VAL A 172 9.22 -0.81 12.68
CA VAL A 172 9.38 -1.62 13.90
C VAL A 172 9.48 -3.11 13.54
N ASP A 173 8.67 -3.58 12.63
CA ASP A 173 8.71 -4.97 12.16
C ASP A 173 10.07 -5.36 11.57
N ILE A 174 10.69 -4.48 10.77
CA ILE A 174 12.05 -4.70 10.26
C ILE A 174 13.04 -4.83 11.42
N SER A 175 12.96 -4.00 12.43
CA SER A 175 13.88 -4.06 13.59
C SER A 175 13.77 -5.36 14.36
N VAL A 176 12.56 -5.90 14.47
CA VAL A 176 12.30 -7.21 15.09
C VAL A 176 12.87 -8.35 14.24
N LEU A 177 12.62 -8.32 12.92
CA LEU A 177 13.14 -9.32 11.99
C LEU A 177 14.68 -9.33 11.96
N SER A 178 15.31 -8.15 11.95
CA SER A 178 16.77 -8.02 11.97
C SER A 178 17.37 -8.40 13.36
N GLY A 179 16.63 -8.25 14.44
CA GLY A 179 17.04 -8.63 15.80
C GLY A 179 16.95 -10.13 16.06
N SER A 180 16.01 -10.83 15.43
CA SER A 180 15.85 -12.27 15.56
C SER A 180 16.93 -13.08 14.83
N GLU A 181 17.59 -12.49 13.82
CA GLU A 181 18.75 -13.08 13.13
C GLU A 181 20.06 -12.94 13.93
N ARG A 182 20.08 -12.11 14.99
CA ARG A 182 21.21 -11.97 15.91
C ARG A 182 21.04 -12.85 17.15
N SER A 183 20.86 -14.17 16.97
CA SER A 183 21.12 -15.11 18.06
C SER A 183 22.62 -15.08 18.39
N PRO A 184 23.01 -14.92 19.66
CA PRO A 184 24.40 -14.92 20.00
C PRO A 184 24.99 -16.31 19.75
N THR A 185 26.04 -16.34 18.96
CA THR A 185 27.01 -17.44 18.97
C THR A 185 27.79 -17.45 20.27
#